data_59b59e55adab1f6bbdd24d00be6a68bb
#
_entry.id   59b59e55adab1f6bbdd24d00be6a68bb
#
_cell.length_a   1.000
_cell.length_b   1.000
_cell.length_c   1.000
_cell.angle_alpha   90.00
_cell.angle_beta   90.00
_cell.angle_gamma   90.00
#
_symmetry.space_group_name_H-M   'P 1'
#
loop_
_entity.id
_entity.type
_entity.pdbx_description
1 polymer ?
#
loop_
_entity_poly.entity_id
_entity_poly.type
_entity_poly.pdbx_seq_one_letter_code
_entity_poly.pdbx_strand_id
1 'polypeptide(L)'
;DSLVKKGKILTTILELTKEQEQLLGSEYFDDEAFDALITEKSILIEEINKLDEGFELTYKRIEDKIKAEPSHYRESIEKLQEIIRTLVDKGVEVETLERRNQIKFDMNISKSKEKIRSYNLNSNAVTKYYSNMSGNIGEGTYFVDKKK
;
A
#
# COMPACT_ATOMS: atom_id res chain seq x y z
N ASP A 1 17.89 5.19 -1.21
CA ASP A 1 17.46 3.83 -1.38
C ASP A 1 15.94 3.71 -1.47
N SER A 2 15.45 3.15 -2.58
CA SER A 2 14.03 3.09 -2.90
C SER A 2 13.22 2.19 -1.94
N LEU A 3 13.83 1.11 -1.43
CA LEU A 3 13.16 0.22 -0.49
C LEU A 3 12.94 0.87 0.87
N VAL A 4 13.90 1.67 1.33
CA VAL A 4 13.78 2.43 2.59
C VAL A 4 12.67 3.47 2.45
N LYS A 5 12.62 4.17 1.32
CA LYS A 5 11.55 5.13 1.02
C LYS A 5 10.19 4.45 0.99
N LYS A 6 10.09 3.30 0.34
CA LYS A 6 8.85 2.50 0.30
C LYS A 6 8.38 2.14 1.71
N GLY A 7 9.30 1.71 2.58
CA GLY A 7 8.98 1.39 3.97
C GLY A 7 8.41 2.57 4.74
N LYS A 8 8.97 3.76 4.55
CA LYS A 8 8.47 5.00 5.16
C LYS A 8 7.08 5.36 4.65
N ILE A 9 6.85 5.23 3.35
CA ILE A 9 5.55 5.49 2.72
C ILE A 9 4.50 4.52 3.27
N LEU A 10 4.82 3.23 3.36
CA LEU A 10 3.91 2.23 3.92
C LEU A 10 3.55 2.53 5.37
N THR A 11 4.51 2.98 6.17
CA THR A 11 4.27 3.40 7.56
C THR A 11 3.30 4.58 7.61
N THR A 12 3.49 5.57 6.75
CA THR A 12 2.59 6.72 6.65
C THR A 12 1.18 6.30 6.24
N ILE A 13 1.07 5.41 5.24
CA ILE A 13 -0.23 4.87 4.81
C ILE A 13 -0.91 4.14 5.97
N LEU A 14 -0.17 3.37 6.74
CA LEU A 14 -0.72 2.67 7.91
C LEU A 14 -1.28 3.64 8.94
N GLU A 15 -0.56 4.73 9.23
CA GLU A 15 -1.02 5.78 10.16
C GLU A 15 -2.29 6.46 9.65
N LEU A 16 -2.33 6.83 8.37
CA LEU A 16 -3.50 7.44 7.75
C LEU A 16 -4.69 6.47 7.74
N THR A 17 -4.43 5.18 7.57
CA THR A 17 -5.46 4.15 7.59
C THR A 17 -6.05 3.99 9.00
N LYS A 18 -5.23 4.12 10.03
CA LYS A 18 -5.69 4.14 11.42
C LYS A 18 -6.55 5.37 11.72
N GLU A 19 -6.19 6.52 11.17
CA GLU A 19 -7.03 7.72 11.28
C GLU A 19 -8.39 7.52 10.60
N GLN A 20 -8.41 6.88 9.43
CA GLN A 20 -9.66 6.52 8.77
C GLN A 20 -10.53 5.61 9.62
N GLU A 21 -9.93 4.64 10.30
CA GLU A 21 -10.66 3.74 11.20
C GLU A 21 -11.36 4.53 12.30
N GLN A 22 -10.67 5.53 12.87
CA GLN A 22 -11.26 6.40 13.88
C GLN A 22 -12.42 7.22 13.34
N LEU A 23 -12.30 7.76 12.13
CA LEU A 23 -13.40 8.50 11.48
C LEU A 23 -14.62 7.62 11.24
N LEU A 24 -14.40 6.37 10.83
CA LEU A 24 -15.48 5.41 10.57
C LEU A 24 -16.18 4.94 11.85
N GLY A 25 -15.48 4.97 12.98
CA GLY A 25 -16.03 4.60 14.29
C GLY A 25 -16.72 5.76 15.02
N SER A 26 -16.65 6.97 14.50
CA SER A 26 -17.25 8.16 15.09
C SER A 26 -18.75 8.22 14.83
N GLU A 27 -19.53 8.79 15.77
CA GLU A 27 -20.98 9.04 15.59
C GLU A 27 -21.25 9.95 14.40
N TYR A 28 -20.39 10.95 14.24
CA TYR A 28 -20.44 11.89 13.12
C TYR A 28 -19.41 11.51 12.10
N PHE A 29 -19.85 11.05 10.95
CA PHE A 29 -18.94 10.73 9.87
C PHE A 29 -18.55 12.01 9.10
N ASP A 30 -17.30 12.42 9.26
CA ASP A 30 -16.72 13.57 8.56
C ASP A 30 -16.24 13.13 7.18
N ASP A 31 -17.08 13.32 6.17
CA ASP A 31 -16.80 12.90 4.80
C ASP A 31 -15.67 13.71 4.16
N GLU A 32 -15.54 14.99 4.48
CA GLU A 32 -14.44 15.81 3.96
C GLU A 32 -13.09 15.34 4.49
N ALA A 33 -13.01 15.05 5.78
CA ALA A 33 -11.78 14.50 6.39
C ALA A 33 -11.44 13.14 5.81
N PHE A 34 -12.43 12.27 5.60
CA PHE A 34 -12.24 10.95 5.01
C PHE A 34 -11.70 11.05 3.58
N ASP A 35 -12.29 11.92 2.75
CA ASP A 35 -11.85 12.15 1.37
C ASP A 35 -10.44 12.72 1.30
N ALA A 36 -10.08 13.61 2.22
CA ALA A 36 -8.73 14.15 2.31
C ALA A 36 -7.70 13.05 2.58
N LEU A 37 -8.01 12.10 3.47
CA LEU A 37 -7.15 10.95 3.74
C LEU A 37 -7.02 10.03 2.53
N ILE A 38 -8.10 9.76 1.81
CA ILE A 38 -8.09 8.96 0.58
C ILE A 38 -7.21 9.63 -0.48
N THR A 39 -7.33 10.93 -0.67
CA THR A 39 -6.52 11.68 -1.64
C THR A 39 -5.04 11.60 -1.29
N GLU A 40 -4.68 11.81 -0.04
CA GLU A 40 -3.30 11.73 0.44
C GLU A 40 -2.73 10.32 0.26
N LYS A 41 -3.48 9.30 0.61
CA LYS A 41 -3.07 7.90 0.44
C LYS A 41 -2.92 7.53 -1.03
N SER A 42 -3.77 8.03 -1.92
CA SER A 42 -3.66 7.81 -3.37
C SER A 42 -2.35 8.34 -3.94
N ILE A 43 -1.92 9.53 -3.49
CA ILE A 43 -0.64 10.12 -3.89
C ILE A 43 0.52 9.21 -3.42
N LEU A 44 0.45 8.72 -2.20
CA LEU A 44 1.47 7.83 -1.63
C LEU A 44 1.55 6.49 -2.38
N ILE A 45 0.42 5.94 -2.81
CA ILE A 45 0.40 4.71 -3.63
C ILE A 45 1.06 4.95 -4.99
N GLU A 46 0.82 6.11 -5.61
CA GLU A 46 1.51 6.45 -6.86
C GLU A 46 3.02 6.54 -6.69
N GLU A 47 3.49 7.09 -5.56
CA GLU A 47 4.92 7.12 -5.23
C GLU A 47 5.48 5.71 -5.08
N ILE A 48 4.76 4.80 -4.44
CA ILE A 48 5.16 3.39 -4.33
C ILE A 48 5.29 2.76 -5.73
N ASN A 49 4.35 3.01 -6.63
CA ASN A 49 4.41 2.51 -8.00
C ASN A 49 5.69 2.95 -8.71
N LYS A 50 6.07 4.21 -8.58
CA LYS A 50 7.29 4.74 -9.17
C LYS A 50 8.53 4.11 -8.57
N LEU A 51 8.56 3.91 -7.26
CA LEU A 51 9.67 3.26 -6.57
C LEU A 51 9.81 1.80 -7.00
N ASP A 52 8.72 1.09 -7.15
CA ASP A 52 8.71 -0.31 -7.59
C ASP A 52 9.22 -0.45 -9.04
N GLU A 53 8.81 0.44 -9.93
CA GLU A 53 9.33 0.48 -11.30
C GLU A 53 10.84 0.72 -11.31
N GLY A 54 11.30 1.70 -10.55
CA GLY A 54 12.72 2.02 -10.44
C GLY A 54 13.53 0.86 -9.87
N PHE A 55 13.02 0.19 -8.85
CA PHE A 55 13.65 -0.98 -8.26
C PHE A 55 13.75 -2.14 -9.26
N GLU A 56 12.68 -2.41 -10.00
CA GLU A 56 12.65 -3.46 -11.01
C GLU A 56 13.68 -3.24 -12.10
N LEU A 57 13.79 -2.00 -12.61
CA LEU A 57 14.77 -1.64 -13.62
C LEU A 57 16.21 -1.82 -13.11
N THR A 58 16.46 -1.38 -11.89
CA THR A 58 17.78 -1.53 -11.25
C THR A 58 18.14 -2.99 -11.06
N TYR A 59 17.19 -3.79 -10.58
CA TYR A 59 17.38 -5.23 -10.38
C TYR A 59 17.73 -5.95 -11.69
N LYS A 60 17.02 -5.64 -12.78
CA LYS A 60 17.30 -6.23 -14.09
C LYS A 60 18.71 -5.94 -14.58
N ARG A 61 19.25 -4.75 -14.28
CA ARG A 61 20.62 -4.38 -14.66
C ARG A 61 21.67 -5.21 -13.93
N ILE A 62 21.44 -5.57 -12.69
CA ILE A 62 22.43 -6.27 -11.86
C ILE A 62 22.19 -7.78 -11.79
N GLU A 63 21.05 -8.27 -12.32
CA GLU A 63 20.67 -9.69 -12.24
C GLU A 63 21.73 -10.61 -12.83
N ASP A 64 22.28 -10.28 -13.99
CA ASP A 64 23.30 -11.10 -14.65
C ASP A 64 24.59 -11.17 -13.83
N LYS A 65 25.00 -10.07 -13.19
CA LYS A 65 26.16 -10.03 -12.31
C LYS A 65 25.97 -10.92 -11.08
N ILE A 66 24.78 -10.91 -10.52
CA ILE A 66 24.43 -11.74 -9.36
C ILE A 66 24.48 -13.23 -9.74
N LYS A 67 23.94 -13.59 -10.90
CA LYS A 67 23.95 -14.96 -11.40
C LYS A 67 25.37 -15.46 -11.73
N ALA A 68 26.24 -14.58 -12.21
CA ALA A 68 27.62 -14.91 -12.55
C ALA A 68 28.47 -15.16 -11.31
N GLU A 69 28.24 -14.44 -10.22
CA GLU A 69 29.02 -14.53 -8.98
C GLU A 69 28.11 -14.62 -7.74
N PRO A 70 27.36 -15.72 -7.58
CA PRO A 70 26.37 -15.81 -6.49
C PRO A 70 26.98 -15.72 -5.09
N SER A 71 28.19 -16.26 -4.90
CA SER A 71 28.87 -16.21 -3.59
C SER A 71 29.23 -14.77 -3.17
N HIS A 72 29.61 -13.95 -4.13
CA HIS A 72 30.03 -12.56 -3.89
C HIS A 72 28.86 -11.69 -3.42
N TYR A 73 27.67 -11.95 -3.95
CA TYR A 73 26.47 -11.17 -3.66
C TYR A 73 25.54 -11.80 -2.61
N ARG A 74 25.88 -12.93 -2.06
CA ARG A 74 25.05 -13.72 -1.16
C ARG A 74 24.55 -12.91 0.05
N GLU A 75 25.46 -12.24 0.74
CA GLU A 75 25.11 -11.42 1.92
C GLU A 75 24.19 -10.26 1.55
N SER A 76 24.47 -9.60 0.44
CA SER A 76 23.64 -8.50 -0.07
C SER A 76 22.24 -8.97 -0.44
N ILE A 77 22.13 -10.15 -1.07
CA ILE A 77 20.85 -10.76 -1.43
C ILE A 77 20.05 -11.12 -0.19
N GLU A 78 20.68 -11.69 0.83
CA GLU A 78 20.02 -12.05 2.08
C GLU A 78 19.46 -10.83 2.79
N LYS A 79 20.22 -9.73 2.84
CA LYS A 79 19.76 -8.45 3.39
C LYS A 79 18.58 -7.89 2.59
N LEU A 80 18.66 -7.95 1.27
CA LEU A 80 17.59 -7.48 0.39
C LEU A 80 16.31 -8.27 0.61
N GLN A 81 16.39 -9.60 0.70
CA GLN A 81 15.25 -10.45 0.97
C GLN A 81 14.60 -10.14 2.32
N GLU A 82 15.41 -9.87 3.35
CA GLU A 82 14.92 -9.51 4.68
C GLU A 82 14.14 -8.20 4.63
N ILE A 83 14.68 -7.18 3.95
CA ILE A 83 14.00 -5.89 3.76
C ILE A 83 12.68 -6.09 3.03
N ILE A 84 12.66 -6.86 1.95
CA ILE A 84 11.46 -7.14 1.17
C ILE A 84 10.41 -7.85 2.02
N ARG A 85 10.80 -8.84 2.83
CA ARG A 85 9.86 -9.52 3.74
C ARG A 85 9.24 -8.54 4.74
N THR A 86 10.03 -7.65 5.31
CA THR A 86 9.54 -6.60 6.22
C THR A 86 8.52 -5.69 5.51
N LEU A 87 8.78 -5.31 4.26
CA LEU A 87 7.87 -4.51 3.46
C LEU A 87 6.57 -5.26 3.14
N VAL A 88 6.67 -6.55 2.82
CA VAL A 88 5.48 -7.40 2.58
C VAL A 88 4.64 -7.50 3.85
N ASP A 89 5.25 -7.70 5.01
CA ASP A 89 4.54 -7.77 6.29
C ASP A 89 3.79 -6.46 6.59
N LYS A 90 4.43 -5.32 6.36
CA LYS A 90 3.77 -4.01 6.50
C LYS A 90 2.62 -3.85 5.51
N GLY A 91 2.83 -4.29 4.27
CA GLY A 91 1.79 -4.26 3.24
C GLY A 91 0.58 -5.09 3.60
N VAL A 92 0.79 -6.28 4.17
CA VAL A 92 -0.28 -7.15 4.64
C VAL A 92 -1.04 -6.49 5.80
N GLU A 93 -0.34 -5.84 6.72
CA GLU A 93 -0.96 -5.11 7.83
C GLU A 93 -1.85 -3.98 7.30
N VAL A 94 -1.35 -3.19 6.35
CA VAL A 94 -2.13 -2.13 5.69
C VAL A 94 -3.36 -2.72 5.00
N GLU A 95 -3.18 -3.77 4.21
CA GLU A 95 -4.27 -4.43 3.48
C GLU A 95 -5.36 -4.94 4.43
N THR A 96 -4.97 -5.57 5.53
CA THR A 96 -5.92 -6.08 6.53
C THR A 96 -6.75 -4.95 7.12
N LEU A 97 -6.10 -3.85 7.49
CA LEU A 97 -6.77 -2.69 8.05
C LEU A 97 -7.66 -2.00 7.02
N GLU A 98 -7.21 -1.90 5.76
CA GLU A 98 -8.00 -1.32 4.67
C GLU A 98 -9.27 -2.12 4.38
N ARG A 99 -9.18 -3.45 4.39
CA ARG A 99 -10.37 -4.31 4.20
C ARG A 99 -11.37 -4.10 5.32
N ARG A 100 -10.89 -4.00 6.55
CA ARG A 100 -11.74 -3.71 7.70
C ARG A 100 -12.41 -2.34 7.58
N ASN A 101 -11.67 -1.34 7.14
CA ASN A 101 -12.19 0.00 6.90
C ASN A 101 -13.20 0.04 5.76
N GLN A 102 -12.96 -0.72 4.70
CA GLN A 102 -13.89 -0.83 3.58
C GLN A 102 -15.23 -1.39 4.02
N ILE A 103 -15.23 -2.43 4.86
CA ILE A 103 -16.45 -3.01 5.41
C ILE A 103 -17.20 -1.97 6.26
N LYS A 104 -16.50 -1.25 7.12
CA LYS A 104 -17.10 -0.19 7.95
C LYS A 104 -17.65 0.95 7.10
N PHE A 105 -16.95 1.34 6.05
CA PHE A 105 -17.40 2.36 5.11
C PHE A 105 -18.69 1.93 4.42
N ASP A 106 -18.76 0.70 3.91
CA ASP A 106 -19.94 0.15 3.25
C ASP A 106 -21.13 0.10 4.20
N MET A 107 -20.90 -0.27 5.47
CA MET A 107 -21.93 -0.26 6.50
C MET A 107 -22.46 1.14 6.78
N ASN A 108 -21.59 2.14 6.84
CA ASN A 108 -21.96 3.54 7.06
C ASN A 108 -22.80 4.08 5.90
N ILE A 109 -22.46 3.74 4.67
CA ILE A 109 -23.22 4.11 3.48
C ILE A 109 -24.62 3.50 3.53
N SER A 110 -24.75 2.22 3.89
CA SER A 110 -26.05 1.55 3.94
C SER A 110 -26.97 2.09 5.05
N LYS A 111 -26.40 2.63 6.14
CA LYS A 111 -27.16 3.24 7.22
C LYS A 111 -27.66 4.65 6.93
N SER A 112 -27.09 5.33 5.96
CA SER A 112 -27.30 6.75 5.75
C SER A 112 -27.57 7.08 4.29
N LYS A 113 -28.84 6.89 3.87
CA LYS A 113 -29.26 7.12 2.48
C LYS A 113 -29.03 8.54 2.00
N GLU A 114 -29.08 9.53 2.87
CA GLU A 114 -28.84 10.94 2.51
C GLU A 114 -27.35 11.19 2.21
N LYS A 115 -26.46 10.49 2.89
CA LYS A 115 -25.01 10.62 2.66
C LYS A 115 -24.55 9.90 1.38
N ILE A 116 -25.31 8.95 0.86
CA ILE A 116 -24.99 8.24 -0.39
C ILE A 116 -24.86 9.20 -1.57
N ARG A 117 -25.68 10.25 -1.64
CA ARG A 117 -25.65 11.22 -2.74
C ARG A 117 -24.36 12.03 -2.76
N SER A 118 -23.83 12.44 -1.60
CA SER A 118 -22.57 13.16 -1.54
C SER A 118 -21.38 12.26 -1.79
N TYR A 119 -21.50 10.96 -1.51
CA TYR A 119 -20.46 9.97 -1.72
C TYR A 119 -20.35 9.41 -3.13
N ASN A 120 -21.39 9.50 -3.97
CA ASN A 120 -21.37 8.97 -5.33
C ASN A 120 -20.22 9.52 -6.17
N LEU A 121 -19.79 10.75 -5.92
CA LEU A 121 -18.66 11.36 -6.61
C LEU A 121 -17.32 10.82 -6.10
N ASN A 122 -17.26 10.38 -4.85
CA ASN A 122 -16.04 9.96 -4.18
C ASN A 122 -15.87 8.45 -4.12
N SER A 123 -16.95 7.68 -4.33
CA SER A 123 -16.90 6.21 -4.33
C SER A 123 -15.97 5.66 -5.40
N ASN A 124 -15.87 6.31 -6.57
CA ASN A 124 -14.95 5.92 -7.63
C ASN A 124 -13.49 6.09 -7.22
N ALA A 125 -13.15 7.16 -6.51
CA ALA A 125 -11.81 7.40 -6.00
C ALA A 125 -11.42 6.36 -4.95
N VAL A 126 -12.34 6.01 -4.05
CA VAL A 126 -12.14 4.99 -3.01
C VAL A 126 -11.91 3.63 -3.65
N THR A 127 -12.74 3.22 -4.60
CA THR A 127 -12.62 1.95 -5.33
C THR A 127 -11.28 1.86 -6.06
N LYS A 128 -10.90 2.93 -6.75
CA LYS A 128 -9.62 3.01 -7.46
C LYS A 128 -8.44 2.89 -6.51
N TYR A 129 -8.50 3.54 -5.35
CA TYR A 129 -7.47 3.45 -4.33
C TYR A 129 -7.25 1.99 -3.87
N TYR A 130 -8.32 1.29 -3.49
CA TYR A 130 -8.22 -0.09 -3.01
C TYR A 130 -7.70 -1.05 -4.09
N SER A 131 -8.10 -0.86 -5.34
CA SER A 131 -7.61 -1.65 -6.46
C SER A 131 -6.10 -1.47 -6.66
N ASN A 132 -5.61 -0.23 -6.66
CA ASN A 132 -4.19 0.08 -6.81
C ASN A 132 -3.35 -0.46 -5.66
N MET A 133 -3.84 -0.34 -4.43
CA MET A 133 -3.15 -0.83 -3.24
C MET A 133 -2.97 -2.35 -3.27
N SER A 134 -4.01 -3.10 -3.63
CA SER A 134 -3.94 -4.57 -3.71
C SER A 134 -2.91 -5.04 -4.74
N GLY A 135 -2.85 -4.40 -5.91
CA GLY A 135 -1.88 -4.71 -6.95
C GLY A 135 -0.44 -4.51 -6.48
N ASN A 136 -0.16 -3.40 -5.78
CA ASN A 136 1.18 -3.08 -5.29
C ASN A 136 1.68 -4.05 -4.21
N ILE A 137 0.80 -4.47 -3.33
CA ILE A 137 1.14 -5.45 -2.28
C ILE A 137 1.45 -6.80 -2.91
N GLY A 138 0.68 -7.20 -3.94
CA GLY A 138 0.93 -8.42 -4.70
C GLY A 138 2.29 -8.44 -5.39
N GLU A 139 2.72 -7.32 -5.97
CA GLU A 139 4.04 -7.19 -6.59
C GLU A 139 5.17 -7.38 -5.58
N GLY A 140 5.03 -6.85 -4.37
CA GLY A 140 6.01 -7.07 -3.29
C GLY A 140 6.17 -8.54 -2.94
N THR A 141 5.08 -9.28 -2.86
CA THR A 141 5.06 -10.73 -2.62
C THR A 141 5.78 -11.50 -3.74
N TYR A 142 5.58 -11.11 -4.98
CA TYR A 142 6.24 -11.70 -6.14
C TYR A 142 7.76 -11.63 -6.04
N PHE A 143 8.32 -10.50 -5.65
CA PHE A 143 9.77 -10.35 -5.49
C PHE A 143 10.35 -11.25 -4.41
N VAL A 144 9.65 -11.44 -3.29
CA VAL A 144 10.08 -12.35 -2.22
C VAL A 144 10.11 -13.78 -2.72
N ASP A 145 9.08 -14.24 -3.40
CA ASP A 145 8.98 -15.60 -3.93
C ASP A 145 10.04 -15.87 -5.00
N LYS A 146 10.32 -14.92 -5.85
CA LYS A 146 11.29 -15.04 -6.93
C LYS A 146 12.73 -15.18 -6.44
N LYS A 147 13.02 -14.73 -5.22
CA LYS A 147 14.36 -14.76 -4.61
C LYS A 147 14.68 -16.07 -3.88
N LYS A 148 13.68 -16.87 -3.65
CA LYS A 148 13.87 -18.21 -3.08
C LYS A 148 14.43 -19.16 -4.14
#